data_479bc5a2b142e083f152d68c17da0707
#
_entry.id   479bc5a2b142e083f152d68c17da0707
#
_cell.length_a   1.000
_cell.length_b   1.000
_cell.length_c   1.000
_cell.angle_alpha   90.00
_cell.angle_beta   90.00
_cell.angle_gamma   90.00
#
_symmetry.space_group_name_H-M   'P 1'
#
loop_
_entity.id
_entity.type
_entity.pdbx_description
1 polymer ?
#
loop_
_entity_poly.entity_id
_entity_poly.type
_entity_poly.pdbx_seq_one_letter_code
_entity_poly.pdbx_strand_id
1 'polypeptide(L)' 'GEADPADAPVFWADMSIPDHVAHYEGQGLSRKDAVKAAAKDRGVPKNDVYQVMLKEDANA' A
#
# COMPACT_ATOMS: atom_id res chain seq x y z
N GLY A 1 9.04 2.49 -25.77
CA GLY A 1 9.38 3.38 -25.37
C GLY A 1 9.56 3.44 -23.89
N GLU A 2 9.42 4.58 -23.44
CA GLU A 2 9.56 4.72 -22.05
C GLU A 2 8.49 3.91 -21.37
N ALA A 3 8.87 3.41 -20.27
CA ALA A 3 7.99 2.57 -19.53
C ALA A 3 6.81 3.38 -19.06
N ASP A 4 5.68 2.97 -19.52
CA ASP A 4 4.46 3.46 -19.01
C ASP A 4 4.36 2.94 -17.58
N PRO A 5 3.88 3.73 -16.62
CA PRO A 5 3.69 3.21 -15.27
C PRO A 5 2.86 1.95 -15.24
N ALA A 6 1.94 1.80 -16.16
CA ALA A 6 1.11 0.60 -16.22
C ALA A 6 1.91 -0.62 -16.64
N ASP A 7 3.00 -0.41 -17.37
CA ASP A 7 3.82 -1.51 -17.86
C ASP A 7 5.02 -1.81 -16.98
N ALA A 8 5.35 -0.90 -16.09
CA ALA A 8 6.52 -1.09 -15.25
C ALA A 8 6.20 -2.08 -14.13
N PRO A 9 7.14 -2.98 -13.82
CA PRO A 9 6.92 -3.84 -12.67
C PRO A 9 6.87 -2.99 -11.42
N VAL A 10 5.89 -3.26 -10.58
CA VAL A 10 5.75 -2.54 -9.33
C VAL A 10 6.01 -3.51 -8.19
N PHE A 11 6.78 -3.05 -7.22
CA PHE A 11 7.18 -3.93 -6.13
C PHE A 11 5.99 -4.44 -5.32
N TRP A 12 4.90 -3.68 -5.31
CA TRP A 12 3.74 -4.03 -4.50
C TRP A 12 2.69 -4.83 -5.26
N ALA A 13 2.97 -5.18 -6.50
CA ALA A 13 1.98 -5.88 -7.32
C ALA A 13 1.56 -7.21 -6.69
N ASP A 14 2.50 -7.91 -6.09
CA ASP A 14 2.23 -9.19 -5.45
C ASP A 14 2.00 -9.07 -3.95
N MET A 15 1.97 -7.86 -3.44
CA MET A 15 1.82 -7.64 -2.01
C MET A 15 0.38 -7.36 -1.66
N SER A 16 -0.05 -7.86 -0.51
CA SER A 16 -1.35 -7.48 0.01
C SER A 16 -1.26 -6.04 0.49
N ILE A 17 -2.41 -5.44 0.73
CA ILE A 17 -2.44 -4.07 1.21
C ILE A 17 -1.72 -3.92 2.54
N PRO A 18 -1.93 -4.80 3.53
CA PRO A 18 -1.18 -4.70 4.78
C PRO A 18 0.33 -4.81 4.58
N ASP A 19 0.77 -5.69 3.70
CA ASP A 19 2.19 -5.83 3.40
C ASP A 19 2.74 -4.57 2.74
N HIS A 20 1.97 -3.98 1.84
CA HIS A 20 2.35 -2.76 1.17
C HIS A 20 2.55 -1.63 2.17
N VAL A 21 1.62 -1.50 3.10
CA VAL A 21 1.73 -0.49 4.15
C VAL A 21 2.94 -0.77 5.04
N ALA A 22 3.14 -2.04 5.40
CA ALA A 22 4.27 -2.41 6.25
C ALA A 22 5.60 -2.08 5.57
N HIS A 23 5.66 -2.23 4.27
CA HIS A 23 6.87 -1.89 3.53
C HIS A 23 7.25 -0.43 3.75
N TYR A 24 6.27 0.45 3.67
CA TYR A 24 6.53 1.87 3.88
C TYR A 24 6.84 2.19 5.33
N GLU A 25 6.19 1.49 6.25
CA GLU A 25 6.50 1.67 7.66
C GLU A 25 7.95 1.30 7.95
N GLY A 26 8.41 0.25 7.29
CA GLY A 26 9.79 -0.17 7.43
C GLY A 26 10.80 0.85 6.92
N GLN A 27 10.34 1.77 6.10
CA GLN A 27 11.20 2.82 5.58
C GLN A 27 11.23 4.06 6.48
N GLY A 28 10.51 4.02 7.59
CA GLY A 28 10.52 5.12 8.52
C GLY A 28 9.28 5.99 8.51
N LEU A 29 8.29 5.61 7.69
CA LEU A 29 7.05 6.36 7.65
C LEU A 29 6.15 5.92 8.79
N SER A 30 5.35 6.86 9.29
CA SER A 30 4.33 6.51 10.26
C SER A 30 3.26 5.67 9.56
N ARG A 31 2.45 4.99 10.36
CA ARG A 31 1.37 4.19 9.78
C ARG A 31 0.47 5.05 8.90
N LYS A 32 0.12 6.22 9.37
CA LYS A 32 -0.73 7.12 8.62
C LYS A 32 -0.11 7.49 7.26
N ASP A 33 1.17 7.83 7.29
CA ASP A 33 1.86 8.18 6.05
C ASP A 33 2.03 6.97 5.15
N ALA A 34 2.29 5.80 5.73
CA ALA A 34 2.43 4.58 4.97
C ALA A 34 1.12 4.22 4.28
N VAL A 35 0.00 4.36 4.98
CA VAL A 35 -1.32 4.11 4.39
C VAL A 35 -1.56 5.04 3.22
N LYS A 36 -1.22 6.31 3.41
CA LYS A 36 -1.39 7.31 2.37
C LYS A 36 -0.57 6.96 1.13
N ALA A 37 0.68 6.59 1.34
CA ALA A 37 1.55 6.25 0.24
C ALA A 37 1.06 5.01 -0.50
N ALA A 38 0.65 4.00 0.23
CA ALA A 38 0.15 2.77 -0.37
C ALA A 38 -1.13 3.04 -1.16
N ALA A 39 -2.03 3.85 -0.62
CA ALA A 39 -3.27 4.18 -1.30
C ALA A 39 -2.98 4.92 -2.60
N LYS A 40 -2.04 5.83 -2.56
CA LYS A 40 -1.66 6.60 -3.74
C LYS A 40 -1.09 5.68 -4.82
N ASP A 41 -0.23 4.77 -4.43
CA ASP A 41 0.36 3.82 -5.38
C ASP A 41 -0.70 3.00 -6.08
N ARG A 42 -1.67 2.53 -5.30
CA ARG A 42 -2.71 1.65 -5.83
C ARG A 42 -3.86 2.38 -6.50
N GLY A 43 -3.90 3.71 -6.34
CA GLY A 43 -4.96 4.49 -6.93
C GLY A 43 -6.30 4.29 -6.24
N VAL A 44 -6.28 4.02 -4.94
CA VAL A 44 -7.51 3.83 -4.17
C VAL A 44 -7.56 4.85 -3.04
N PRO A 45 -8.75 5.12 -2.50
CA PRO A 45 -8.85 6.02 -1.34
C PRO A 45 -8.15 5.43 -0.14
N LYS A 46 -7.53 6.27 0.66
CA LYS A 46 -6.87 5.78 1.87
C LYS A 46 -7.85 5.08 2.80
N ASN A 47 -9.12 5.45 2.72
CA ASN A 47 -10.14 4.81 3.52
C ASN A 47 -10.24 3.31 3.22
N ASP A 48 -10.10 2.95 1.95
CA ASP A 48 -10.10 1.55 1.56
C ASP A 48 -8.92 0.81 2.19
N VAL A 49 -7.77 1.46 2.21
CA VAL A 49 -6.59 0.85 2.81
C VAL A 49 -6.81 0.66 4.31
N TYR A 50 -7.37 1.64 4.97
CA TYR A 50 -7.67 1.54 6.39
C TYR A 50 -8.64 0.39 6.68
N GLN A 51 -9.65 0.24 5.84
CA GLN A 51 -10.63 -0.83 6.01
C GLN A 51 -9.94 -2.20 5.96
N VAL A 52 -9.05 -2.38 5.01
CA VAL A 52 -8.33 -3.63 4.89
C VAL A 52 -7.42 -3.85 6.10
N MET A 53 -6.76 -2.80 6.54
CA MET A 53 -5.88 -2.89 7.71
C MET A 53 -6.65 -3.29 8.96
N LEU A 54 -7.82 -2.70 9.15
CA LEU A 54 -8.66 -3.04 10.29
C LEU A 54 -9.13 -4.49 10.24
N LYS A 55 -9.43 -4.96 9.04
CA LYS A 55 -9.85 -6.34 8.85
C LYS A 55 -8.74 -7.30 9.22
N GLU A 56 -7.53 -6.99 8.81
CA GLU A 56 -6.38 -7.83 9.13
C GLU A 56 -6.13 -7.85 10.62
N ASP A 57 -6.24 -6.71 11.26
CA ASP A 57 -6.06 -6.65 12.71
C ASP A 57 -7.13 -7.47 13.43
N ALA A 58 -8.34 -7.43 12.92
CA ALA A 58 -9.44 -8.17 13.54
C ALA A 58 -9.25 -9.67 13.38
N ASN A 59 -8.56 -10.09 12.34
CA ASN A 59 -8.33 -11.51 12.07
C ASN A 59 -7.06 -12.04 12.70
N ALA A 60 -6.25 -11.16 13.22
CA ALA A 60 -4.94 -11.57 13.77
C ALA A 60 -5.05 -12.31 15.10
#